data_63ae94cc90d0c7d1fc017d0c3a53f679
#
_entry.id   63ae94cc90d0c7d1fc017d0c3a53f679
#
_cell.length_a   1.000
_cell.length_b   1.000
_cell.length_c   1.000
_cell.angle_alpha   90.00
_cell.angle_beta   90.00
_cell.angle_gamma   90.00
#
_symmetry.space_group_name_H-M   'P 1'
#
loop_
_entity.id
_entity.type
_entity.pdbx_description
1 polymer ?
#
loop_
_entity_poly.entity_id
_entity_poly.type
_entity_poly.pdbx_seq_one_letter_code
_entity_poly.pdbx_strand_id
1 'polypeptide(L)'
;MPNDHFSNGKKIAFTVVMFLYINLALTIFWILKPLKKSLFIGLYNGDQTFKLGSMEMLGSSAELLAKGMNLFIAFMLVVFLTLVSRLAKRQRLTYCCMGLIIAMTFCFSLQINDPSESTVWPFYWFGDLSISLMLAAFFSFLHDTVDLRNAKRLYGFIVLGAVSGGAVGSTYFRGWIEEMNNQQWLHTIIGIGVVICLLAFAAGWMAKSIPHHESKSGPNDVPKKKFNAAIEGASLVFKSRYLIAIAGIVGFYEITSEVLDYQFTAMIERFVPKKDIGSHFGTVYAIGNIAALVVQLCFSIFAAGFPKYRIHWILLALPLAVALSSLFFIIAPILFAASLLKISDSTFAYSVNQTGRETLYNPLSRQEKYVARAFVEVFIQRTGKVAALLIAFLVPMFLNTRNEAGQLETSLLGLQLLGGFTCIIVALWFYCVKIVGQKFESLECEQQQATTIALAQAQEQPSAGTT
;
A
#
# COMPACT_ATOMS: atom_id res chain seq x y z
N MET A 1 -41.10 2.72 11.22
CA MET A 1 -40.00 3.43 10.54
C MET A 1 -39.39 4.39 11.54
N PRO A 2 -38.22 4.15 12.10
CA PRO A 2 -37.57 5.10 12.99
C PRO A 2 -36.96 6.22 12.14
N ASN A 3 -37.23 7.45 12.49
CA ASN A 3 -36.83 8.68 11.83
C ASN A 3 -35.33 8.78 11.63
N ASP A 4 -34.90 8.76 10.36
CA ASP A 4 -33.54 9.00 9.88
C ASP A 4 -33.24 10.53 9.95
N HIS A 5 -33.26 11.10 11.18
CA HIS A 5 -33.00 12.53 11.43
C HIS A 5 -31.51 12.83 11.55
N PHE A 6 -30.68 12.29 10.67
CA PHE A 6 -29.39 12.88 10.42
C PHE A 6 -29.59 13.96 9.37
N SER A 7 -29.46 15.23 9.76
CA SER A 7 -29.39 16.31 8.78
C SER A 7 -28.35 15.95 7.72
N ASN A 8 -28.71 15.94 6.44
CA ASN A 8 -27.80 15.63 5.33
C ASN A 8 -26.50 16.46 5.43
N GLY A 9 -26.55 17.66 6.00
CA GLY A 9 -25.38 18.48 6.26
C GLY A 9 -24.35 17.89 7.22
N LYS A 10 -24.79 17.22 8.30
CA LYS A 10 -23.85 16.58 9.25
C LYS A 10 -23.17 15.36 8.64
N LYS A 11 -23.88 14.59 7.80
CA LYS A 11 -23.29 13.44 7.07
C LYS A 11 -22.22 13.92 6.09
N ILE A 12 -22.49 15.00 5.36
CA ILE A 12 -21.54 15.59 4.43
C ILE A 12 -20.33 16.15 5.18
N ALA A 13 -20.54 16.90 6.27
CA ALA A 13 -19.45 17.44 7.08
C ALA A 13 -18.53 16.35 7.65
N PHE A 14 -19.11 15.26 8.19
CA PHE A 14 -18.35 14.11 8.66
C PHE A 14 -17.54 13.46 7.53
N THR A 15 -18.14 13.29 6.35
CA THR A 15 -17.46 12.73 5.16
C THR A 15 -16.27 13.58 4.74
N VAL A 16 -16.41 14.89 4.71
CA VAL A 16 -15.34 15.84 4.38
C VAL A 16 -14.21 15.76 5.42
N VAL A 17 -14.53 15.72 6.71
CA VAL A 17 -13.54 15.59 7.77
C VAL A 17 -12.75 14.27 7.63
N MET A 18 -13.43 13.15 7.35
CA MET A 18 -12.76 11.86 7.16
C MET A 18 -11.93 11.82 5.87
N PHE A 19 -12.40 12.46 4.80
CA PHE A 19 -11.62 12.66 3.57
C PHE A 19 -10.33 13.45 3.86
N LEU A 20 -10.42 14.57 4.55
CA LEU A 20 -9.25 15.39 4.91
C LEU A 20 -8.30 14.63 5.84
N TYR A 21 -8.82 13.86 6.78
CA TYR A 21 -7.98 13.06 7.68
C TYR A 21 -7.11 12.07 6.87
N ILE A 22 -7.72 11.24 6.01
CA ILE A 22 -6.95 10.26 5.24
C ILE A 22 -6.03 10.93 4.21
N ASN A 23 -6.47 12.03 3.61
CA ASN A 23 -5.66 12.84 2.70
C ASN A 23 -4.38 13.31 3.39
N LEU A 24 -4.47 13.94 4.56
CA LEU A 24 -3.33 14.42 5.32
C LEU A 24 -2.43 13.28 5.84
N ALA A 25 -3.01 12.15 6.24
CA ALA A 25 -2.23 10.98 6.64
C ALA A 25 -1.37 10.46 5.47
N LEU A 26 -1.94 10.37 4.26
CA LEU A 26 -1.18 9.99 3.07
C LEU A 26 -0.21 11.10 2.62
N THR A 27 -0.53 12.36 2.84
CA THR A 27 0.39 13.48 2.63
C THR A 27 1.66 13.32 3.48
N ILE A 28 1.53 13.04 4.78
CA ILE A 28 2.68 12.74 5.67
C ILE A 28 3.50 11.58 5.10
N PHE A 29 2.86 10.49 4.72
CA PHE A 29 3.56 9.31 4.17
C PHE A 29 4.37 9.64 2.92
N TRP A 30 3.79 10.41 1.98
CA TRP A 30 4.44 10.75 0.73
C TRP A 30 5.47 11.89 0.84
N ILE A 31 5.54 12.57 1.98
CA ILE A 31 6.67 13.41 2.40
C ILE A 31 7.77 12.53 3.02
N LEU A 32 7.41 11.64 3.97
CA LEU A 32 8.37 10.78 4.65
C LEU A 32 9.08 9.79 3.72
N LYS A 33 8.38 9.27 2.72
CA LYS A 33 8.91 8.21 1.84
C LYS A 33 10.13 8.66 1.03
N PRO A 34 10.11 9.76 0.27
CA PRO A 34 11.31 10.26 -0.40
C PRO A 34 12.36 10.79 0.59
N LEU A 35 11.95 11.42 1.69
CA LEU A 35 12.87 11.96 2.70
C LEU A 35 13.70 10.84 3.34
N LYS A 36 13.08 9.77 3.84
CA LYS A 36 13.81 8.65 4.45
C LYS A 36 14.75 7.95 3.47
N LYS A 37 14.31 7.78 2.20
CA LYS A 37 15.13 7.16 1.16
C LYS A 37 16.32 8.05 0.77
N SER A 38 16.09 9.35 0.61
CA SER A 38 17.17 10.27 0.26
C SER A 38 18.22 10.35 1.36
N LEU A 39 17.82 10.35 2.63
CA LEU A 39 18.75 10.32 3.77
C LEU A 39 19.49 8.99 3.84
N PHE A 40 18.80 7.87 3.64
CA PHE A 40 19.41 6.55 3.71
C PHE A 40 20.43 6.33 2.58
N ILE A 41 20.04 6.58 1.34
CA ILE A 41 20.94 6.44 0.19
C ILE A 41 22.03 7.51 0.22
N GLY A 42 21.70 8.75 0.60
CA GLY A 42 22.66 9.84 0.73
C GLY A 42 23.72 9.60 1.81
N LEU A 43 23.45 8.80 2.84
CA LEU A 43 24.44 8.42 3.86
C LEU A 43 25.55 7.54 3.26
N TYR A 44 25.18 6.61 2.39
CA TYR A 44 26.10 5.63 1.79
C TYR A 44 26.54 5.97 0.36
N ASN A 45 26.25 7.18 -0.12
CA ASN A 45 26.66 7.62 -1.46
C ASN A 45 28.09 8.17 -1.43
N GLY A 46 28.89 7.82 -2.42
CA GLY A 46 30.29 8.21 -2.56
C GLY A 46 31.26 7.22 -1.91
N ASP A 47 32.12 7.69 -1.02
CA ASP A 47 33.18 6.87 -0.39
C ASP A 47 32.68 6.03 0.79
N GLN A 48 31.44 6.20 1.20
CA GLN A 48 30.87 5.49 2.35
C GLN A 48 30.06 4.27 1.88
N THR A 49 30.47 3.09 2.36
CA THR A 49 29.74 1.84 2.18
C THR A 49 29.25 1.33 3.53
N PHE A 50 28.12 0.65 3.54
CA PHE A 50 27.67 -0.05 4.73
C PHE A 50 28.50 -1.31 4.94
N LYS A 51 29.01 -1.53 6.16
CA LYS A 51 29.85 -2.69 6.51
C LYS A 51 29.11 -3.61 7.46
N LEU A 52 28.87 -4.85 6.99
CA LEU A 52 28.35 -5.92 7.81
C LEU A 52 29.43 -6.99 8.00
N GLY A 53 30.22 -6.87 9.07
CA GLY A 53 31.41 -7.71 9.27
C GLY A 53 32.47 -7.43 8.20
N SER A 54 32.80 -8.43 7.39
CA SER A 54 33.75 -8.32 6.26
C SER A 54 33.07 -7.93 4.92
N MET A 55 31.74 -7.84 4.88
CA MET A 55 31.00 -7.48 3.68
C MET A 55 30.81 -5.96 3.59
N GLU A 56 31.17 -5.41 2.43
CA GLU A 56 30.88 -4.02 2.08
C GLU A 56 29.67 -4.01 1.13
N MET A 57 28.71 -3.11 1.39
CA MET A 57 27.49 -2.99 0.62
C MET A 57 27.18 -1.54 0.26
N LEU A 58 26.62 -1.35 -0.92
CA LEU A 58 26.07 -0.07 -1.38
C LEU A 58 24.80 0.28 -0.59
N GLY A 59 24.44 1.56 -0.55
CA GLY A 59 23.26 2.06 0.14
C GLY A 59 21.96 1.41 -0.33
N SER A 60 21.81 1.16 -1.63
CA SER A 60 20.66 0.44 -2.19
C SER A 60 20.56 -1.01 -1.70
N SER A 61 21.68 -1.70 -1.53
CA SER A 61 21.73 -3.06 -0.96
C SER A 61 21.49 -3.05 0.56
N ALA A 62 22.02 -2.06 1.27
CA ALA A 62 21.75 -1.83 2.70
C ALA A 62 20.25 -1.51 2.94
N GLU A 63 19.60 -0.78 2.01
CA GLU A 63 18.15 -0.52 2.06
C GLU A 63 17.34 -1.83 2.01
N LEU A 64 17.76 -2.83 1.22
CA LEU A 64 17.09 -4.14 1.21
C LEU A 64 17.15 -4.82 2.58
N LEU A 65 18.29 -4.74 3.29
CA LEU A 65 18.39 -5.22 4.67
C LEU A 65 17.44 -4.45 5.59
N ALA A 66 17.41 -3.12 5.49
CA ALA A 66 16.50 -2.30 6.28
C ALA A 66 15.03 -2.67 6.04
N LYS A 67 14.64 -2.93 4.78
CA LYS A 67 13.31 -3.45 4.43
C LYS A 67 13.04 -4.83 5.01
N GLY A 68 14.02 -5.73 4.99
CA GLY A 68 13.92 -7.05 5.61
C GLY A 68 13.68 -6.96 7.11
N MET A 69 14.44 -6.13 7.82
CA MET A 69 14.25 -5.86 9.25
C MET A 69 12.88 -5.22 9.54
N ASN A 70 12.40 -4.38 8.64
CA ASN A 70 11.10 -3.73 8.78
C ASN A 70 9.93 -4.73 8.79
N LEU A 71 10.05 -5.87 8.12
CA LEU A 71 9.04 -6.94 8.21
C LEU A 71 8.92 -7.49 9.63
N PHE A 72 10.05 -7.65 10.33
CA PHE A 72 10.08 -8.08 11.73
C PHE A 72 9.53 -7.00 12.66
N ILE A 73 9.94 -5.75 12.48
CA ILE A 73 9.47 -4.61 13.25
C ILE A 73 7.96 -4.40 13.07
N ALA A 74 7.44 -4.58 11.85
CA ALA A 74 6.01 -4.53 11.57
C ALA A 74 5.22 -5.61 12.33
N PHE A 75 5.79 -6.80 12.54
CA PHE A 75 5.18 -7.82 13.39
C PHE A 75 5.08 -7.35 14.85
N MET A 76 6.15 -6.78 15.40
CA MET A 76 6.14 -6.19 16.75
C MET A 76 5.10 -5.07 16.88
N LEU A 77 4.94 -4.25 15.83
CA LEU A 77 3.93 -3.21 15.77
C LEU A 77 2.51 -3.77 15.86
N VAL A 78 2.21 -4.87 15.17
CA VAL A 78 0.89 -5.52 15.24
C VAL A 78 0.59 -5.99 16.67
N VAL A 79 1.59 -6.55 17.37
CA VAL A 79 1.46 -6.93 18.79
C VAL A 79 1.17 -5.69 19.64
N PHE A 80 1.96 -4.62 19.46
CA PHE A 80 1.78 -3.34 20.16
C PHE A 80 0.37 -2.77 19.93
N LEU A 81 -0.07 -2.65 18.67
CA LEU A 81 -1.42 -2.15 18.33
C LEU A 81 -2.51 -3.01 18.94
N THR A 82 -2.34 -4.34 18.99
CA THR A 82 -3.30 -5.25 19.60
C THR A 82 -3.42 -5.00 21.12
N LEU A 83 -2.32 -4.70 21.78
CA LEU A 83 -2.32 -4.36 23.20
C LEU A 83 -2.97 -2.99 23.45
N VAL A 84 -2.57 -1.97 22.68
CA VAL A 84 -3.10 -0.61 22.82
C VAL A 84 -4.58 -0.54 22.47
N SER A 85 -5.05 -1.26 21.45
CA SER A 85 -6.46 -1.29 21.05
C SER A 85 -7.38 -1.89 22.13
N ARG A 86 -6.84 -2.74 23.03
CA ARG A 86 -7.59 -3.26 24.19
C ARG A 86 -7.78 -2.20 25.28
N LEU A 87 -6.85 -1.25 25.37
CA LEU A 87 -6.82 -0.22 26.43
C LEU A 87 -7.48 1.10 25.95
N ALA A 88 -7.40 1.39 24.67
CA ALA A 88 -7.84 2.65 24.08
C ALA A 88 -9.02 2.46 23.12
N LYS A 89 -10.17 3.05 23.44
CA LYS A 89 -11.36 3.00 22.58
C LYS A 89 -11.34 4.16 21.57
N ARG A 90 -11.74 3.88 20.30
CA ARG A 90 -12.02 4.89 19.25
C ARG A 90 -10.97 5.99 19.11
N GLN A 91 -11.36 7.25 19.35
CA GLN A 91 -10.52 8.44 19.26
C GLN A 91 -9.22 8.38 20.07
N ARG A 92 -9.23 7.71 21.25
CA ARG A 92 -8.03 7.59 22.09
C ARG A 92 -6.92 6.85 21.37
N LEU A 93 -7.26 5.82 20.58
CA LEU A 93 -6.28 5.11 19.75
C LEU A 93 -5.63 6.05 18.73
N THR A 94 -6.42 6.89 18.05
CA THR A 94 -5.88 7.90 17.12
C THR A 94 -4.93 8.86 17.81
N TYR A 95 -5.31 9.40 18.97
CA TYR A 95 -4.44 10.33 19.72
C TYR A 95 -3.17 9.65 20.21
N CYS A 96 -3.24 8.40 20.69
CA CYS A 96 -2.06 7.64 21.09
C CYS A 96 -1.11 7.41 19.92
N CYS A 97 -1.63 6.98 18.77
CA CYS A 97 -0.82 6.73 17.57
C CYS A 97 -0.22 8.03 17.01
N MET A 98 -1.02 9.09 16.89
CA MET A 98 -0.53 10.38 16.38
C MET A 98 0.42 11.06 17.37
N GLY A 99 0.14 10.98 18.67
CA GLY A 99 1.03 11.49 19.72
C GLY A 99 2.40 10.80 19.69
N LEU A 100 2.42 9.48 19.50
CA LEU A 100 3.67 8.73 19.33
C LEU A 100 4.43 9.16 18.06
N ILE A 101 3.73 9.32 16.94
CA ILE A 101 4.34 9.77 15.68
C ILE A 101 4.92 11.18 15.84
N ILE A 102 4.17 12.11 16.42
CA ILE A 102 4.62 13.49 16.67
C ILE A 102 5.84 13.50 17.59
N ALA A 103 5.80 12.75 18.70
CA ALA A 103 6.91 12.68 19.65
C ALA A 103 8.17 12.09 19.00
N MET A 104 8.06 10.99 18.26
CA MET A 104 9.19 10.40 17.55
C MET A 104 9.72 11.34 16.45
N THR A 105 8.85 11.98 15.68
CA THR A 105 9.24 12.96 14.66
C THR A 105 10.00 14.13 15.31
N PHE A 106 9.56 14.60 16.47
CA PHE A 106 10.25 15.63 17.21
C PHE A 106 11.64 15.16 17.67
N CYS A 107 11.77 13.95 18.23
CA CYS A 107 13.08 13.40 18.60
C CYS A 107 14.03 13.30 17.40
N PHE A 108 13.54 12.85 16.25
CA PHE A 108 14.37 12.83 15.03
C PHE A 108 14.73 14.23 14.53
N SER A 109 13.85 15.22 14.70
CA SER A 109 14.15 16.60 14.25
C SER A 109 15.35 17.23 14.95
N LEU A 110 15.71 16.75 16.15
CA LEU A 110 16.88 17.22 16.89
C LEU A 110 18.21 16.65 16.35
N GLN A 111 18.17 15.54 15.60
CA GLN A 111 19.35 14.80 15.16
C GLN A 111 19.53 14.77 13.64
N ILE A 112 18.50 15.17 12.88
CA ILE A 112 18.42 14.93 11.42
C ILE A 112 19.35 15.85 10.60
N ASN A 113 19.87 16.93 11.19
CA ASN A 113 20.73 17.87 10.48
C ASN A 113 22.18 17.32 10.33
N ASP A 114 22.61 16.44 11.23
CA ASP A 114 23.87 15.69 11.12
C ASP A 114 23.58 14.18 11.20
N PRO A 115 23.07 13.59 10.10
CA PRO A 115 22.52 12.24 10.11
C PRO A 115 23.64 11.18 10.17
N SER A 116 23.68 10.45 11.28
CA SER A 116 24.52 9.25 11.47
C SER A 116 23.74 7.96 11.18
N GLU A 117 24.44 6.83 11.09
CA GLU A 117 23.80 5.51 10.95
C GLU A 117 22.77 5.25 12.06
N SER A 118 23.10 5.60 13.31
CA SER A 118 22.24 5.46 14.47
C SER A 118 20.95 6.30 14.39
N THR A 119 20.92 7.34 13.56
CA THR A 119 19.73 8.17 13.30
C THR A 119 18.97 7.70 12.06
N VAL A 120 19.71 7.42 10.97
CA VAL A 120 19.09 7.14 9.65
C VAL A 120 18.38 5.78 9.62
N TRP A 121 18.95 4.73 10.23
CA TRP A 121 18.31 3.42 10.27
C TRP A 121 16.98 3.41 11.04
N PRO A 122 16.91 3.90 12.30
CA PRO A 122 15.64 4.01 13.01
C PRO A 122 14.64 4.94 12.30
N PHE A 123 15.12 6.04 11.68
CA PHE A 123 14.27 6.94 10.93
C PHE A 123 13.68 6.27 9.69
N TYR A 124 14.45 5.42 9.01
CA TYR A 124 13.95 4.63 7.87
C TYR A 124 12.78 3.72 8.29
N TRP A 125 12.93 2.98 9.38
CA TRP A 125 11.87 2.11 9.90
C TRP A 125 10.68 2.91 10.43
N PHE A 126 10.94 4.00 11.11
CA PHE A 126 9.88 4.90 11.59
C PHE A 126 9.00 5.40 10.44
N GLY A 127 9.58 5.76 9.29
CA GLY A 127 8.83 6.20 8.11
C GLY A 127 7.79 5.17 7.61
N ASP A 128 8.14 3.87 7.62
CA ASP A 128 7.21 2.80 7.22
C ASP A 128 6.20 2.44 8.32
N LEU A 129 6.62 2.50 9.58
CA LEU A 129 5.74 2.24 10.72
C LEU A 129 4.67 3.32 10.87
N SER A 130 5.02 4.57 10.62
CA SER A 130 4.13 5.73 10.74
C SER A 130 2.86 5.56 9.90
N ILE A 131 2.99 5.14 8.63
CA ILE A 131 1.82 4.92 7.77
C ILE A 131 0.95 3.79 8.29
N SER A 132 1.57 2.69 8.75
CA SER A 132 0.83 1.56 9.30
C SER A 132 0.03 1.94 10.54
N LEU A 133 0.62 2.75 11.44
CA LEU A 133 -0.05 3.31 12.62
C LEU A 133 -1.20 4.24 12.23
N MET A 134 -0.97 5.17 11.31
CA MET A 134 -1.99 6.13 10.85
C MET A 134 -3.17 5.44 10.22
N LEU A 135 -2.94 4.47 9.32
CA LEU A 135 -4.00 3.71 8.66
C LEU A 135 -4.78 2.83 9.65
N ALA A 136 -4.09 2.15 10.57
CA ALA A 136 -4.74 1.34 11.59
C ALA A 136 -5.65 2.18 12.49
N ALA A 137 -5.16 3.35 12.93
CA ALA A 137 -5.95 4.29 13.74
C ALA A 137 -7.15 4.85 12.97
N PHE A 138 -6.94 5.23 11.70
CA PHE A 138 -7.99 5.75 10.82
C PHE A 138 -9.10 4.73 10.58
N PHE A 139 -8.76 3.51 10.15
CA PHE A 139 -9.76 2.49 9.86
C PHE A 139 -10.46 1.98 11.12
N SER A 140 -9.75 1.88 12.25
CA SER A 140 -10.37 1.56 13.54
C SER A 140 -11.43 2.60 13.91
N PHE A 141 -11.10 3.89 13.78
CA PHE A 141 -12.03 4.98 14.05
C PHE A 141 -13.23 4.97 13.08
N LEU A 142 -12.97 4.74 11.79
CA LEU A 142 -14.01 4.69 10.76
C LEU A 142 -15.00 3.56 10.98
N HIS A 143 -14.50 2.34 11.24
CA HIS A 143 -15.34 1.16 11.47
C HIS A 143 -16.20 1.29 12.72
N ASP A 144 -15.68 1.94 13.77
CA ASP A 144 -16.42 2.18 15.01
C ASP A 144 -17.51 3.27 14.87
N THR A 145 -17.46 4.07 13.79
CA THR A 145 -18.28 5.27 13.67
C THR A 145 -19.34 5.15 12.57
N VAL A 146 -19.09 4.36 11.52
CA VAL A 146 -19.95 4.29 10.32
C VAL A 146 -20.62 2.94 10.20
N ASP A 147 -21.97 2.94 10.09
CA ASP A 147 -22.74 1.73 9.84
C ASP A 147 -22.49 1.19 8.40
N LEU A 148 -22.38 -0.12 8.27
CA LEU A 148 -22.02 -0.86 7.03
C LEU A 148 -22.89 -0.50 5.80
N ARG A 149 -24.15 -0.11 5.99
CA ARG A 149 -25.05 0.30 4.90
C ARG A 149 -24.69 1.64 4.25
N ASN A 150 -24.21 2.59 5.05
CA ASN A 150 -23.78 3.92 4.61
C ASN A 150 -22.31 3.93 4.17
N ALA A 151 -21.54 2.90 4.53
CA ALA A 151 -20.12 2.78 4.29
C ALA A 151 -19.78 2.77 2.80
N LYS A 152 -20.54 2.11 1.92
CA LYS A 152 -20.18 1.96 0.50
C LYS A 152 -19.97 3.28 -0.25
N ARG A 153 -20.80 4.30 0.00
CA ARG A 153 -20.64 5.63 -0.61
C ARG A 153 -19.47 6.41 -0.01
N LEU A 154 -19.28 6.31 1.31
CA LEU A 154 -18.17 6.92 2.04
C LEU A 154 -16.81 6.36 1.64
N TYR A 155 -16.70 5.03 1.44
CA TYR A 155 -15.44 4.40 1.05
C TYR A 155 -14.89 4.93 -0.29
N GLY A 156 -15.74 5.21 -1.27
CA GLY A 156 -15.30 5.80 -2.54
C GLY A 156 -14.61 7.17 -2.35
N PHE A 157 -15.19 8.05 -1.53
CA PHE A 157 -14.58 9.34 -1.18
C PHE A 157 -13.31 9.19 -0.36
N ILE A 158 -13.26 8.23 0.56
CA ILE A 158 -12.09 7.95 1.38
C ILE A 158 -10.92 7.47 0.51
N VAL A 159 -11.16 6.55 -0.43
CA VAL A 159 -10.14 6.10 -1.38
C VAL A 159 -9.61 7.26 -2.22
N LEU A 160 -10.50 8.13 -2.71
CA LEU A 160 -10.10 9.33 -3.44
C LEU A 160 -9.26 10.26 -2.56
N GLY A 161 -9.62 10.43 -1.27
CA GLY A 161 -8.83 11.18 -0.30
C GLY A 161 -7.42 10.62 -0.12
N ALA A 162 -7.28 9.29 -0.07
CA ALA A 162 -5.99 8.64 0.03
C ALA A 162 -5.12 8.88 -1.22
N VAL A 163 -5.66 8.68 -2.41
CA VAL A 163 -4.91 8.88 -3.68
C VAL A 163 -4.55 10.35 -3.88
N SER A 164 -5.48 11.28 -3.61
CA SER A 164 -5.20 12.71 -3.71
C SER A 164 -4.18 13.18 -2.66
N GLY A 165 -4.18 12.61 -1.44
CA GLY A 165 -3.15 12.85 -0.43
C GLY A 165 -1.75 12.43 -0.89
N GLY A 166 -1.67 11.32 -1.65
CA GLY A 166 -0.42 10.92 -2.30
C GLY A 166 0.09 11.93 -3.31
N ALA A 167 -0.78 12.40 -4.19
CA ALA A 167 -0.44 13.43 -5.17
C ALA A 167 -0.03 14.76 -4.50
N VAL A 168 -0.79 15.21 -3.49
CA VAL A 168 -0.48 16.43 -2.74
C VAL A 168 0.86 16.31 -2.02
N GLY A 169 1.08 15.23 -1.25
CA GLY A 169 2.29 15.07 -0.43
C GLY A 169 3.57 14.99 -1.28
N SER A 170 3.56 14.19 -2.35
CA SER A 170 4.72 14.05 -3.22
C SER A 170 5.01 15.31 -4.04
N THR A 171 3.97 16.03 -4.51
CA THR A 171 4.12 17.29 -5.24
C THR A 171 4.62 18.41 -4.32
N TYR A 172 4.08 18.47 -3.09
CA TYR A 172 4.55 19.42 -2.08
C TYR A 172 6.02 19.17 -1.73
N PHE A 173 6.41 17.91 -1.49
CA PHE A 173 7.81 17.56 -1.26
C PHE A 173 8.69 17.97 -2.43
N ARG A 174 8.31 17.64 -3.67
CA ARG A 174 9.09 18.00 -4.87
C ARG A 174 9.23 19.52 -5.03
N GLY A 175 8.17 20.27 -4.76
CA GLY A 175 8.15 21.74 -4.95
C GLY A 175 9.07 22.50 -3.97
N TRP A 176 9.28 21.95 -2.76
CA TRP A 176 9.97 22.64 -1.68
C TRP A 176 11.25 21.96 -1.22
N ILE A 177 11.67 20.85 -1.87
CA ILE A 177 12.85 20.07 -1.43
C ILE A 177 14.15 20.87 -1.47
N GLU A 178 14.26 21.83 -2.37
CA GLU A 178 15.46 22.66 -2.53
C GLU A 178 15.48 23.85 -1.53
N GLU A 179 14.32 24.25 -1.00
CA GLU A 179 14.18 25.38 -0.10
C GLU A 179 14.14 24.97 1.37
N MET A 180 13.65 23.76 1.67
CA MET A 180 13.47 23.26 3.03
C MET A 180 14.57 22.28 3.43
N ASN A 181 15.15 22.50 4.61
CA ASN A 181 16.07 21.53 5.21
C ASN A 181 15.32 20.34 5.84
N ASN A 182 16.06 19.27 6.20
CA ASN A 182 15.48 18.05 6.76
C ASN A 182 14.66 18.29 8.04
N GLN A 183 15.10 19.19 8.90
CA GLN A 183 14.42 19.55 10.14
C GLN A 183 13.08 20.25 9.87
N GLN A 184 13.04 21.17 8.90
CA GLN A 184 11.80 21.85 8.51
C GLN A 184 10.76 20.87 7.96
N TRP A 185 11.20 19.84 7.22
CA TRP A 185 10.31 18.75 6.78
C TRP A 185 9.68 18.03 7.97
N LEU A 186 10.45 17.72 9.00
CA LEU A 186 9.93 17.06 10.19
C LEU A 186 8.97 17.97 10.98
N HIS A 187 9.26 19.27 11.07
CA HIS A 187 8.33 20.23 11.68
C HIS A 187 7.02 20.36 10.88
N THR A 188 7.07 20.30 9.56
CA THR A 188 5.86 20.26 8.70
C THR A 188 5.03 19.03 9.00
N ILE A 189 5.65 17.86 9.13
CA ILE A 189 4.98 16.60 9.50
C ILE A 189 4.32 16.71 10.88
N ILE A 190 4.98 17.30 11.87
CA ILE A 190 4.41 17.59 13.19
C ILE A 190 3.18 18.48 13.05
N GLY A 191 3.25 19.56 12.29
CA GLY A 191 2.13 20.47 12.05
C GLY A 191 0.93 19.76 11.43
N ILE A 192 1.15 18.96 10.39
CA ILE A 192 0.08 18.15 9.77
C ILE A 192 -0.48 17.15 10.77
N GLY A 193 0.36 16.50 11.58
CA GLY A 193 -0.07 15.57 12.62
C GLY A 193 -0.99 16.21 13.67
N VAL A 194 -0.72 17.45 14.08
CA VAL A 194 -1.59 18.21 14.97
C VAL A 194 -2.94 18.49 14.29
N VAL A 195 -2.95 18.87 13.02
CA VAL A 195 -4.20 19.07 12.25
C VAL A 195 -5.01 17.77 12.19
N ILE A 196 -4.37 16.61 11.96
CA ILE A 196 -5.03 15.31 12.00
C ILE A 196 -5.69 15.05 13.37
N CYS A 197 -5.02 15.39 14.48
CA CYS A 197 -5.62 15.28 15.82
C CYS A 197 -6.86 16.16 15.97
N LEU A 198 -6.84 17.39 15.45
CA LEU A 198 -7.99 18.29 15.45
C LEU A 198 -9.14 17.74 14.60
N LEU A 199 -8.86 17.20 13.41
CA LEU A 199 -9.86 16.55 12.57
C LEU A 199 -10.46 15.31 13.25
N ALA A 200 -9.66 14.49 13.91
CA ALA A 200 -10.14 13.35 14.70
C ALA A 200 -11.03 13.80 15.87
N PHE A 201 -10.71 14.94 16.49
CA PHE A 201 -11.55 15.55 17.53
C PHE A 201 -12.91 15.99 16.95
N ALA A 202 -12.90 16.73 15.85
CA ALA A 202 -14.11 17.20 15.16
C ALA A 202 -14.98 16.02 14.70
N ALA A 203 -14.37 15.00 14.08
CA ALA A 203 -15.07 13.79 13.67
C ALA A 203 -15.74 13.07 14.84
N GLY A 204 -15.02 12.92 15.97
CA GLY A 204 -15.58 12.27 17.15
C GLY A 204 -16.66 13.08 17.87
N TRP A 205 -16.58 14.41 17.82
CA TRP A 205 -17.67 15.26 18.31
C TRP A 205 -18.93 15.10 17.46
N MET A 206 -18.77 15.06 16.13
CA MET A 206 -19.88 14.78 15.20
C MET A 206 -20.45 13.38 15.40
N ALA A 207 -19.59 12.38 15.65
CA ALA A 207 -19.97 10.98 15.83
C ALA A 207 -20.80 10.72 17.09
N LYS A 208 -20.61 11.51 18.17
CA LYS A 208 -21.41 11.40 19.40
C LYS A 208 -22.89 11.71 19.16
N SER A 209 -23.21 12.45 18.11
CA SER A 209 -24.57 12.78 17.72
C SER A 209 -25.25 11.66 16.88
N ILE A 210 -24.55 10.56 16.57
CA ILE A 210 -25.07 9.42 15.81
C ILE A 210 -25.63 8.39 16.83
N PRO A 211 -26.94 8.05 16.79
CA PRO A 211 -27.47 6.99 17.63
C PRO A 211 -26.75 5.69 17.29
N HIS A 212 -26.15 5.08 18.31
CA HIS A 212 -25.53 3.76 18.18
C HIS A 212 -26.62 2.71 18.10
N HIS A 213 -26.81 2.13 16.92
CA HIS A 213 -27.27 0.75 16.87
C HIS A 213 -26.05 -0.10 17.26
N GLU A 214 -26.01 -0.55 18.52
CA GLU A 214 -25.13 -1.63 18.90
C GLU A 214 -25.39 -2.78 17.95
N SER A 215 -24.54 -2.91 16.91
CA SER A 215 -24.42 -4.17 16.21
C SER A 215 -23.95 -5.16 17.28
N LYS A 216 -24.87 -5.95 17.79
CA LYS A 216 -24.58 -7.14 18.58
C LYS A 216 -23.89 -8.15 17.67
N SER A 217 -22.66 -7.84 17.28
CA SER A 217 -21.69 -8.84 16.91
C SER A 217 -21.34 -9.53 18.23
N GLY A 218 -22.05 -10.62 18.50
CA GLY A 218 -21.79 -11.42 19.67
C GLY A 218 -20.33 -11.82 19.72
N PRO A 219 -19.75 -12.02 20.92
CA PRO A 219 -18.35 -12.43 21.11
C PRO A 219 -18.01 -13.79 20.46
N ASN A 220 -18.94 -14.43 19.76
CA ASN A 220 -18.82 -15.80 19.22
C ASN A 220 -18.34 -15.91 17.78
N ASP A 221 -18.16 -14.81 17.02
CA ASP A 221 -17.77 -14.87 15.61
C ASP A 221 -16.28 -14.61 15.34
N VAL A 222 -15.46 -14.51 16.38
CA VAL A 222 -14.01 -14.53 16.20
C VAL A 222 -13.56 -16.00 16.23
N PRO A 223 -13.00 -16.55 15.13
CA PRO A 223 -12.50 -17.92 15.15
C PRO A 223 -11.48 -18.08 16.28
N LYS A 224 -11.80 -18.88 17.28
CA LYS A 224 -11.02 -19.11 18.51
C LYS A 224 -9.65 -19.77 18.30
N LYS A 225 -9.22 -20.04 17.03
CA LYS A 225 -7.91 -20.63 16.73
C LYS A 225 -7.31 -19.97 15.50
N LYS A 226 -6.55 -18.88 15.70
CA LYS A 226 -5.82 -18.17 14.61
C LYS A 226 -4.88 -19.11 13.79
N PHE A 227 -4.33 -20.14 14.39
CA PHE A 227 -3.46 -21.09 13.71
C PHE A 227 -4.23 -22.01 12.74
N ASN A 228 -5.43 -22.46 13.12
CA ASN A 228 -6.28 -23.27 12.24
C ASN A 228 -6.81 -22.44 11.05
N ALA A 229 -7.06 -21.13 11.22
CA ALA A 229 -7.53 -20.26 10.15
C ALA A 229 -6.49 -20.08 9.02
N ALA A 230 -5.20 -20.02 9.34
CA ALA A 230 -4.14 -19.95 8.34
C ALA A 230 -4.01 -21.25 7.55
N ILE A 231 -4.10 -22.41 8.21
CA ILE A 231 -4.07 -23.73 7.58
C ILE A 231 -5.33 -23.94 6.72
N GLU A 232 -6.49 -23.53 7.21
CA GLU A 232 -7.74 -23.58 6.48
C GLU A 232 -7.68 -22.68 5.23
N GLY A 233 -7.15 -21.45 5.37
CA GLY A 233 -6.93 -20.54 4.26
C GLY A 233 -5.98 -21.11 3.20
N ALA A 234 -4.87 -21.70 3.61
CA ALA A 234 -3.95 -22.39 2.72
C ALA A 234 -4.66 -23.55 1.99
N SER A 235 -5.39 -24.40 2.73
CA SER A 235 -6.14 -25.53 2.14
C SER A 235 -7.19 -25.06 1.12
N LEU A 236 -7.92 -23.98 1.41
CA LEU A 236 -8.89 -23.41 0.46
C LEU A 236 -8.21 -22.88 -0.79
N VAL A 237 -7.11 -22.11 -0.62
CA VAL A 237 -6.37 -21.54 -1.75
C VAL A 237 -5.82 -22.64 -2.64
N PHE A 238 -5.14 -23.67 -2.08
CA PHE A 238 -4.53 -24.73 -2.87
C PHE A 238 -5.52 -25.69 -3.51
N LYS A 239 -6.77 -25.77 -3.05
CA LYS A 239 -7.84 -26.59 -3.68
C LYS A 239 -8.51 -25.90 -4.86
N SER A 240 -8.46 -24.58 -4.98
CA SER A 240 -9.14 -23.83 -6.02
C SER A 240 -8.14 -23.22 -7.01
N ARG A 241 -8.21 -23.63 -8.30
CA ARG A 241 -7.39 -23.02 -9.37
C ARG A 241 -7.61 -21.50 -9.50
N TYR A 242 -8.81 -21.03 -9.17
CA TYR A 242 -9.14 -19.61 -9.16
C TYR A 242 -8.41 -18.88 -8.04
N LEU A 243 -8.43 -19.43 -6.82
CA LEU A 243 -7.74 -18.82 -5.67
C LEU A 243 -6.22 -18.91 -5.77
N ILE A 244 -5.68 -20.00 -6.35
CA ILE A 244 -4.23 -20.10 -6.67
C ILE A 244 -3.84 -18.98 -7.66
N ALA A 245 -4.65 -18.73 -8.68
CA ALA A 245 -4.35 -17.69 -9.65
C ALA A 245 -4.44 -16.28 -9.03
N ILE A 246 -5.38 -16.02 -8.12
CA ILE A 246 -5.43 -14.76 -7.34
C ILE A 246 -4.17 -14.64 -6.46
N ALA A 247 -3.79 -15.70 -5.75
CA ALA A 247 -2.57 -15.73 -4.96
C ALA A 247 -1.32 -15.47 -5.81
N GLY A 248 -1.29 -16.03 -7.04
CA GLY A 248 -0.25 -15.77 -8.03
C GLY A 248 -0.20 -14.29 -8.45
N ILE A 249 -1.34 -13.67 -8.77
CA ILE A 249 -1.42 -12.24 -9.11
C ILE A 249 -0.84 -11.39 -7.98
N VAL A 250 -1.21 -11.66 -6.73
CA VAL A 250 -0.73 -10.90 -5.57
C VAL A 250 0.75 -11.14 -5.32
N GLY A 251 1.20 -12.41 -5.33
CA GLY A 251 2.60 -12.76 -5.07
C GLY A 251 3.55 -12.23 -6.14
N PHE A 252 3.20 -12.38 -7.42
CA PHE A 252 4.02 -11.87 -8.53
C PHE A 252 4.07 -10.33 -8.56
N TYR A 253 2.97 -9.66 -8.21
CA TYR A 253 2.97 -8.21 -8.02
C TYR A 253 3.99 -7.79 -6.96
N GLU A 254 3.96 -8.40 -5.77
CA GLU A 254 4.86 -8.01 -4.67
C GLU A 254 6.33 -8.29 -5.02
N ILE A 255 6.62 -9.44 -5.68
CA ILE A 255 7.98 -9.74 -6.14
C ILE A 255 8.45 -8.68 -7.14
N THR A 256 7.63 -8.40 -8.13
CA THR A 256 7.96 -7.44 -9.18
C THR A 256 8.16 -6.05 -8.64
N SER A 257 7.22 -5.54 -7.83
CA SER A 257 7.26 -4.17 -7.29
C SER A 257 8.51 -3.90 -6.43
N GLU A 258 8.92 -4.86 -5.59
CA GLU A 258 10.14 -4.73 -4.77
C GLU A 258 11.43 -4.78 -5.62
N VAL A 259 11.47 -5.62 -6.66
CA VAL A 259 12.60 -5.67 -7.59
C VAL A 259 12.73 -4.36 -8.36
N LEU A 260 11.62 -3.81 -8.87
CA LEU A 260 11.60 -2.51 -9.56
C LEU A 260 12.02 -1.36 -8.64
N ASP A 261 11.60 -1.38 -7.37
CA ASP A 261 11.99 -0.37 -6.38
C ASP A 261 13.50 -0.42 -6.10
N TYR A 262 14.08 -1.62 -6.03
CA TYR A 262 15.53 -1.80 -5.92
C TYR A 262 16.27 -1.28 -7.16
N GLN A 263 15.86 -1.69 -8.37
CA GLN A 263 16.47 -1.23 -9.62
C GLN A 263 16.46 0.30 -9.73
N PHE A 264 15.34 0.92 -9.41
CA PHE A 264 15.20 2.38 -9.39
C PHE A 264 16.14 3.03 -8.37
N THR A 265 16.19 2.50 -7.13
CA THR A 265 17.05 3.04 -6.07
C THR A 265 18.53 2.91 -6.42
N ALA A 266 18.94 1.75 -6.94
CA ALA A 266 20.31 1.49 -7.35
C ALA A 266 20.77 2.39 -8.52
N MET A 267 19.87 2.70 -9.45
CA MET A 267 20.15 3.64 -10.54
C MET A 267 20.28 5.08 -10.05
N ILE A 268 19.49 5.48 -9.05
CA ILE A 268 19.65 6.79 -8.41
C ILE A 268 21.00 6.86 -7.71
N GLU A 269 21.34 5.86 -6.88
CA GLU A 269 22.62 5.81 -6.18
C GLU A 269 23.79 5.92 -7.13
N ARG A 270 23.73 5.29 -8.31
CA ARG A 270 24.79 5.28 -9.30
C ARG A 270 24.92 6.58 -10.08
N PHE A 271 23.80 7.20 -10.50
CA PHE A 271 23.81 8.28 -11.50
C PHE A 271 23.42 9.66 -10.95
N VAL A 272 22.87 9.75 -9.74
CA VAL A 272 22.38 11.01 -9.21
C VAL A 272 23.34 11.53 -8.12
N PRO A 273 23.85 12.77 -8.23
CA PRO A 273 24.67 13.38 -7.19
C PRO A 273 23.92 13.41 -5.85
N LYS A 274 24.65 13.24 -4.75
CA LYS A 274 24.11 13.19 -3.37
C LYS A 274 23.09 14.30 -3.07
N LYS A 275 23.40 15.53 -3.49
CA LYS A 275 22.54 16.71 -3.27
C LYS A 275 21.17 16.62 -3.98
N ASP A 276 21.08 15.88 -5.10
CA ASP A 276 19.94 15.84 -5.99
C ASP A 276 19.07 14.56 -5.77
N ILE A 277 19.54 13.62 -4.92
CA ILE A 277 18.84 12.35 -4.66
C ILE A 277 17.41 12.60 -4.19
N GLY A 278 17.18 13.50 -3.23
CA GLY A 278 15.88 13.84 -2.70
C GLY A 278 14.95 14.43 -3.76
N SER A 279 15.48 15.33 -4.59
CA SER A 279 14.76 15.98 -5.68
C SER A 279 14.33 14.95 -6.75
N HIS A 280 15.20 13.98 -7.08
CA HIS A 280 14.88 12.93 -8.04
C HIS A 280 13.80 11.96 -7.51
N PHE A 281 13.92 11.46 -6.27
CA PHE A 281 12.87 10.66 -5.64
C PHE A 281 11.55 11.43 -5.60
N GLY A 282 11.57 12.71 -5.17
CA GLY A 282 10.38 13.56 -5.13
C GLY A 282 9.72 13.72 -6.49
N THR A 283 10.50 13.94 -7.55
CA THR A 283 10.01 14.10 -8.93
C THR A 283 9.31 12.83 -9.42
N VAL A 284 9.95 11.67 -9.30
CA VAL A 284 9.40 10.39 -9.78
C VAL A 284 8.14 10.01 -9.01
N TYR A 285 8.13 10.21 -7.70
CA TYR A 285 6.93 9.93 -6.88
C TYR A 285 5.79 10.91 -7.15
N ALA A 286 6.08 12.21 -7.40
CA ALA A 286 5.06 13.18 -7.76
C ALA A 286 4.40 12.82 -9.11
N ILE A 287 5.20 12.51 -10.14
CA ILE A 287 4.69 12.08 -11.44
C ILE A 287 3.85 10.80 -11.29
N GLY A 288 4.35 9.78 -10.58
CA GLY A 288 3.64 8.51 -10.38
C GLY A 288 2.31 8.68 -9.65
N ASN A 289 2.26 9.51 -8.61
CA ASN A 289 1.03 9.75 -7.84
C ASN A 289 0.01 10.62 -8.59
N ILE A 290 0.47 11.63 -9.33
CA ILE A 290 -0.42 12.43 -10.19
C ILE A 290 -0.99 11.53 -11.30
N ALA A 291 -0.15 10.73 -11.95
CA ALA A 291 -0.60 9.77 -12.96
C ALA A 291 -1.59 8.75 -12.38
N ALA A 292 -1.33 8.23 -11.16
CA ALA A 292 -2.26 7.33 -10.49
C ALA A 292 -3.62 7.99 -10.22
N LEU A 293 -3.64 9.26 -9.79
CA LEU A 293 -4.88 10.02 -9.58
C LEU A 293 -5.65 10.19 -10.88
N VAL A 294 -4.98 10.58 -11.98
CA VAL A 294 -5.60 10.73 -13.30
C VAL A 294 -6.17 9.40 -13.79
N VAL A 295 -5.38 8.33 -13.74
CA VAL A 295 -5.82 6.98 -14.15
C VAL A 295 -7.01 6.51 -13.30
N GLN A 296 -6.99 6.75 -11.98
CA GLN A 296 -8.10 6.39 -11.10
C GLN A 296 -9.39 7.16 -11.44
N LEU A 297 -9.30 8.46 -11.73
CA LEU A 297 -10.44 9.26 -12.13
C LEU A 297 -11.00 8.81 -13.49
N CYS A 298 -10.14 8.64 -14.49
CA CYS A 298 -10.53 8.14 -15.80
C CYS A 298 -11.19 6.76 -15.72
N PHE A 299 -10.61 5.86 -14.91
CA PHE A 299 -11.18 4.54 -14.67
C PHE A 299 -12.54 4.61 -13.98
N SER A 300 -12.71 5.48 -12.98
CA SER A 300 -14.00 5.64 -12.29
C SER A 300 -15.09 6.12 -13.22
N ILE A 301 -14.79 7.06 -14.12
CA ILE A 301 -15.72 7.55 -15.15
C ILE A 301 -16.04 6.43 -16.16
N PHE A 302 -15.02 5.71 -16.63
CA PHE A 302 -15.20 4.58 -17.55
C PHE A 302 -16.07 3.48 -16.93
N ALA A 303 -15.80 3.08 -15.69
CA ALA A 303 -16.58 2.05 -14.99
C ALA A 303 -18.04 2.45 -14.76
N ALA A 304 -18.31 3.74 -14.55
CA ALA A 304 -19.67 4.26 -14.44
C ALA A 304 -20.43 4.23 -15.77
N GLY A 305 -19.74 4.49 -16.89
CA GLY A 305 -20.34 4.50 -18.23
C GLY A 305 -20.50 3.10 -18.87
N PHE A 306 -19.64 2.17 -18.50
CA PHE A 306 -19.60 0.81 -19.09
C PHE A 306 -19.65 -0.27 -17.99
N PRO A 307 -20.80 -0.54 -17.39
CA PRO A 307 -20.92 -1.48 -16.25
C PRO A 307 -20.58 -2.95 -16.59
N LYS A 308 -20.52 -3.31 -17.89
CA LYS A 308 -20.21 -4.67 -18.37
C LYS A 308 -18.75 -4.83 -18.87
N TYR A 309 -17.82 -4.04 -18.35
CA TYR A 309 -16.41 -4.22 -18.72
C TYR A 309 -15.84 -5.55 -18.19
N ARG A 310 -14.97 -6.16 -18.99
CA ARG A 310 -14.32 -7.42 -18.61
C ARG A 310 -13.16 -7.13 -17.65
N ILE A 311 -13.20 -7.72 -16.46
CA ILE A 311 -12.22 -7.49 -15.37
C ILE A 311 -10.78 -7.81 -15.78
N HIS A 312 -10.58 -8.76 -16.69
CA HIS A 312 -9.23 -9.15 -17.10
C HIS A 312 -8.44 -8.01 -17.79
N TRP A 313 -9.10 -7.09 -18.52
CA TRP A 313 -8.42 -5.93 -19.09
C TRP A 313 -7.86 -4.99 -18.05
N ILE A 314 -8.57 -4.83 -16.94
CA ILE A 314 -8.15 -4.02 -15.80
C ILE A 314 -6.93 -4.63 -15.14
N LEU A 315 -6.95 -5.95 -14.92
CA LEU A 315 -5.86 -6.68 -14.30
C LEU A 315 -4.61 -6.79 -15.19
N LEU A 316 -4.76 -6.65 -16.52
CA LEU A 316 -3.65 -6.65 -17.47
C LEU A 316 -2.91 -5.33 -17.55
N ALA A 317 -3.53 -4.21 -17.14
CA ALA A 317 -2.93 -2.88 -17.30
C ALA A 317 -1.58 -2.75 -16.60
N LEU A 318 -1.49 -3.18 -15.33
CA LEU A 318 -0.24 -3.10 -14.56
C LEU A 318 0.85 -4.03 -15.11
N PRO A 319 0.65 -5.36 -15.28
CA PRO A 319 1.71 -6.22 -15.78
C PRO A 319 2.15 -5.87 -17.20
N LEU A 320 1.27 -5.32 -18.05
CA LEU A 320 1.64 -4.83 -19.38
C LEU A 320 2.57 -3.60 -19.29
N ALA A 321 2.21 -2.61 -18.47
CA ALA A 321 3.02 -1.42 -18.26
C ALA A 321 4.40 -1.77 -17.69
N VAL A 322 4.44 -2.69 -16.72
CA VAL A 322 5.69 -3.20 -16.15
C VAL A 322 6.52 -3.97 -17.18
N ALA A 323 5.90 -4.84 -18.00
CA ALA A 323 6.61 -5.56 -19.04
C ALA A 323 7.30 -4.60 -20.04
N LEU A 324 6.55 -3.62 -20.53
CA LEU A 324 7.06 -2.64 -21.52
C LEU A 324 8.19 -1.79 -20.93
N SER A 325 8.02 -1.30 -19.71
CA SER A 325 9.05 -0.50 -19.03
C SER A 325 10.30 -1.35 -18.68
N SER A 326 10.13 -2.63 -18.30
CA SER A 326 11.24 -3.55 -18.02
C SER A 326 12.02 -3.90 -19.30
N LEU A 327 11.34 -4.15 -20.40
CA LEU A 327 11.98 -4.37 -21.71
C LEU A 327 12.79 -3.14 -22.15
N PHE A 328 12.21 -1.94 -21.97
CA PHE A 328 12.92 -0.70 -22.26
C PHE A 328 14.17 -0.56 -21.38
N PHE A 329 14.08 -0.86 -20.08
CA PHE A 329 15.23 -0.81 -19.17
C PHE A 329 16.31 -1.84 -19.53
N ILE A 330 15.96 -3.05 -19.98
CA ILE A 330 16.93 -4.07 -20.42
C ILE A 330 17.70 -3.56 -21.65
N ILE A 331 17.03 -2.93 -22.61
CA ILE A 331 17.65 -2.40 -23.82
C ILE A 331 18.53 -1.18 -23.51
N ALA A 332 18.03 -0.28 -22.67
CA ALA A 332 18.69 0.96 -22.32
C ALA A 332 18.68 1.15 -20.78
N PRO A 333 19.71 0.63 -20.07
CA PRO A 333 19.80 0.75 -18.60
C PRO A 333 20.26 2.15 -18.19
N ILE A 334 19.39 3.13 -18.38
CA ILE A 334 19.57 4.54 -18.04
C ILE A 334 18.65 4.97 -16.91
N LEU A 335 18.98 6.06 -16.24
CA LEU A 335 18.20 6.60 -15.13
C LEU A 335 16.74 6.89 -15.50
N PHE A 336 16.51 7.38 -16.71
CA PHE A 336 15.16 7.63 -17.24
C PHE A 336 14.33 6.34 -17.32
N ALA A 337 14.91 5.25 -17.83
CA ALA A 337 14.23 3.97 -17.93
C ALA A 337 13.89 3.40 -16.53
N ALA A 338 14.80 3.52 -15.55
CA ALA A 338 14.54 3.14 -14.17
C ALA A 338 13.45 4.00 -13.51
N SER A 339 13.43 5.29 -13.80
CA SER A 339 12.36 6.19 -13.36
C SER A 339 11.01 5.79 -13.97
N LEU A 340 10.99 5.42 -15.25
CA LEU A 340 9.77 4.94 -15.93
C LEU A 340 9.27 3.63 -15.35
N LEU A 341 10.15 2.68 -14.97
CA LEU A 341 9.77 1.48 -14.21
C LEU A 341 8.98 1.84 -12.96
N LYS A 342 9.52 2.78 -12.16
CA LYS A 342 8.89 3.16 -10.89
C LYS A 342 7.59 3.93 -11.08
N ILE A 343 7.52 4.81 -12.07
CA ILE A 343 6.29 5.55 -12.43
C ILE A 343 5.21 4.57 -12.89
N SER A 344 5.53 3.62 -13.77
CA SER A 344 4.59 2.61 -14.27
C SER A 344 4.02 1.75 -13.14
N ASP A 345 4.90 1.22 -12.26
CA ASP A 345 4.49 0.48 -11.08
C ASP A 345 3.53 1.30 -10.21
N SER A 346 3.95 2.49 -9.78
CA SER A 346 3.17 3.34 -8.88
C SER A 346 1.83 3.76 -9.47
N THR A 347 1.79 4.14 -10.76
CA THR A 347 0.60 4.63 -11.45
C THR A 347 -0.52 3.58 -11.45
N PHE A 348 -0.21 2.35 -11.86
CA PHE A 348 -1.23 1.32 -11.99
C PHE A 348 -1.49 0.55 -10.70
N ALA A 349 -0.49 0.42 -9.82
CA ALA A 349 -0.65 -0.26 -8.54
C ALA A 349 -1.62 0.46 -7.60
N TYR A 350 -1.49 1.79 -7.48
CA TYR A 350 -2.31 2.60 -6.58
C TYR A 350 -3.66 3.03 -7.17
N SER A 351 -3.93 2.69 -8.43
CA SER A 351 -5.19 3.01 -9.11
C SER A 351 -5.98 1.74 -9.44
N VAL A 352 -5.84 1.30 -10.66
CA VAL A 352 -6.71 0.26 -11.26
C VAL A 352 -6.46 -1.12 -10.67
N ASN A 353 -5.21 -1.48 -10.35
CA ASN A 353 -4.86 -2.80 -9.84
C ASN A 353 -5.51 -3.07 -8.47
N GLN A 354 -5.51 -2.10 -7.57
CA GLN A 354 -6.15 -2.23 -6.26
C GLN A 354 -7.64 -2.51 -6.40
N THR A 355 -8.33 -1.74 -7.23
CA THR A 355 -9.77 -1.92 -7.50
C THR A 355 -10.06 -3.28 -8.16
N GLY A 356 -9.23 -3.69 -9.13
CA GLY A 356 -9.34 -4.98 -9.79
C GLY A 356 -9.21 -6.16 -8.83
N ARG A 357 -8.19 -6.15 -7.98
CA ARG A 357 -7.95 -7.19 -6.96
C ARG A 357 -9.11 -7.32 -5.98
N GLU A 358 -9.65 -6.21 -5.48
CA GLU A 358 -10.81 -6.22 -4.58
C GLU A 358 -12.04 -6.88 -5.22
N THR A 359 -12.25 -6.62 -6.51
CA THR A 359 -13.39 -7.16 -7.26
C THR A 359 -13.32 -8.69 -7.42
N LEU A 360 -12.11 -9.27 -7.49
CA LEU A 360 -11.93 -10.71 -7.69
C LEU A 360 -12.54 -11.58 -6.57
N TYR A 361 -12.69 -11.04 -5.38
CA TYR A 361 -13.29 -11.77 -4.26
C TYR A 361 -14.83 -11.73 -4.25
N ASN A 362 -15.47 -10.95 -5.15
CA ASN A 362 -16.92 -10.80 -5.15
C ASN A 362 -17.70 -12.08 -5.47
N PRO A 363 -17.30 -12.90 -6.46
CA PRO A 363 -18.04 -14.10 -6.81
C PRO A 363 -17.80 -15.30 -5.87
N LEU A 364 -17.00 -15.12 -4.81
CA LEU A 364 -16.70 -16.20 -3.85
C LEU A 364 -17.76 -16.30 -2.75
N SER A 365 -17.90 -17.50 -2.17
CA SER A 365 -18.72 -17.71 -0.98
C SER A 365 -18.21 -16.86 0.19
N ARG A 366 -19.08 -16.56 1.16
CA ARG A 366 -18.71 -15.71 2.31
C ARG A 366 -17.51 -16.26 3.08
N GLN A 367 -17.43 -17.58 3.26
CA GLN A 367 -16.31 -18.23 3.96
C GLN A 367 -15.01 -18.12 3.14
N GLU A 368 -15.03 -18.47 1.86
CA GLU A 368 -13.88 -18.37 0.97
C GLU A 368 -13.37 -16.92 0.87
N LYS A 369 -14.28 -15.95 0.73
CA LYS A 369 -13.96 -14.54 0.65
C LYS A 369 -13.13 -14.04 1.85
N TYR A 370 -13.51 -14.40 3.07
CA TYR A 370 -12.82 -13.92 4.25
C TYR A 370 -11.54 -14.71 4.57
N VAL A 371 -11.61 -16.03 4.51
CA VAL A 371 -10.50 -16.92 4.94
C VAL A 371 -9.38 -16.95 3.88
N ALA A 372 -9.73 -17.14 2.60
CA ALA A 372 -8.75 -17.15 1.51
C ALA A 372 -8.12 -15.77 1.31
N ARG A 373 -8.92 -14.68 1.37
CA ARG A 373 -8.39 -13.31 1.29
C ARG A 373 -7.39 -13.03 2.40
N ALA A 374 -7.70 -13.37 3.65
CA ALA A 374 -6.78 -13.18 4.77
C ALA A 374 -5.46 -13.93 4.55
N PHE A 375 -5.50 -15.16 4.05
CA PHE A 375 -4.30 -15.93 3.72
C PHE A 375 -3.49 -15.27 2.60
N VAL A 376 -4.13 -14.87 1.51
CA VAL A 376 -3.45 -14.24 0.37
C VAL A 376 -2.84 -12.90 0.76
N GLU A 377 -3.57 -12.03 1.43
CA GLU A 377 -3.08 -10.68 1.78
C GLU A 377 -2.06 -10.67 2.92
N VAL A 378 -2.11 -11.65 3.84
CA VAL A 378 -1.17 -11.69 4.96
C VAL A 378 0.03 -12.57 4.65
N PHE A 379 -0.19 -13.77 4.12
CA PHE A 379 0.89 -14.74 3.94
C PHE A 379 1.56 -14.61 2.56
N ILE A 380 0.78 -14.69 1.46
CA ILE A 380 1.34 -14.66 0.10
C ILE A 380 2.02 -13.32 -0.17
N GLN A 381 1.40 -12.21 0.21
CA GLN A 381 1.98 -10.89 0.04
C GLN A 381 3.33 -10.75 0.77
N ARG A 382 3.42 -11.20 2.02
CA ARG A 382 4.67 -11.13 2.78
C ARG A 382 5.75 -12.08 2.26
N THR A 383 5.36 -13.28 1.89
CA THR A 383 6.29 -14.26 1.29
C THR A 383 6.83 -13.75 -0.05
N GLY A 384 5.98 -13.13 -0.88
CA GLY A 384 6.40 -12.48 -2.12
C GLY A 384 7.44 -11.39 -1.87
N LYS A 385 7.24 -10.52 -0.88
CA LYS A 385 8.23 -9.50 -0.49
C LYS A 385 9.54 -10.10 -0.03
N VAL A 386 9.50 -11.11 0.84
CA VAL A 386 10.73 -11.78 1.31
C VAL A 386 11.49 -12.40 0.13
N ALA A 387 10.80 -13.10 -0.77
CA ALA A 387 11.43 -13.68 -1.96
C ALA A 387 12.07 -12.60 -2.85
N ALA A 388 11.39 -11.48 -3.06
CA ALA A 388 11.92 -10.35 -3.82
C ALA A 388 13.17 -9.75 -3.18
N LEU A 389 13.14 -9.52 -1.85
CA LEU A 389 14.28 -8.97 -1.12
C LEU A 389 15.48 -9.90 -1.20
N LEU A 390 15.28 -11.22 -1.09
CA LEU A 390 16.38 -12.20 -1.24
C LEU A 390 16.98 -12.18 -2.65
N ILE A 391 16.15 -12.15 -3.69
CA ILE A 391 16.60 -12.08 -5.09
C ILE A 391 17.35 -10.78 -5.35
N ALA A 392 16.76 -9.65 -4.96
CA ALA A 392 17.35 -8.33 -5.14
C ALA A 392 18.64 -8.14 -4.32
N PHE A 393 18.81 -8.87 -3.21
CA PHE A 393 20.01 -8.85 -2.40
C PHE A 393 21.11 -9.75 -2.97
N LEU A 394 20.78 -10.97 -3.40
CA LEU A 394 21.76 -11.93 -3.89
C LEU A 394 22.39 -11.49 -5.21
N VAL A 395 21.61 -10.94 -6.15
CA VAL A 395 22.12 -10.56 -7.48
C VAL A 395 23.24 -9.51 -7.39
N PRO A 396 23.10 -8.38 -6.69
CA PRO A 396 24.18 -7.41 -6.53
C PRO A 396 25.38 -7.98 -5.76
N MET A 397 25.13 -8.82 -4.76
CA MET A 397 26.20 -9.42 -3.96
C MET A 397 27.22 -10.17 -4.82
N PHE A 398 26.75 -10.83 -5.89
CA PHE A 398 27.63 -11.58 -6.80
C PHE A 398 28.09 -10.80 -8.03
N LEU A 399 27.39 -9.72 -8.41
CA LEU A 399 27.60 -9.04 -9.68
C LEU A 399 28.11 -7.60 -9.52
N ASN A 400 28.08 -7.01 -8.33
CA ASN A 400 28.67 -5.68 -8.14
C ASN A 400 30.15 -5.69 -8.45
N THR A 401 30.62 -4.63 -9.06
CA THR A 401 32.01 -4.46 -9.50
C THR A 401 32.67 -3.31 -8.72
N ARG A 402 33.99 -3.25 -8.76
CA ARG A 402 34.73 -2.08 -8.30
C ARG A 402 35.17 -1.25 -9.49
N ASN A 403 35.01 0.06 -9.40
CA ASN A 403 35.50 1.00 -10.40
C ASN A 403 37.05 1.11 -10.35
N GLU A 404 37.64 1.89 -11.25
CA GLU A 404 39.09 2.11 -11.33
C GLU A 404 39.67 2.74 -10.02
N ALA A 405 38.86 3.47 -9.27
CA ALA A 405 39.21 4.02 -7.96
C ALA A 405 39.04 3.01 -6.79
N GLY A 406 38.66 1.75 -7.07
CA GLY A 406 38.46 0.70 -6.06
C GLY A 406 37.13 0.80 -5.31
N GLN A 407 36.27 1.74 -5.63
CA GLN A 407 34.97 1.92 -5.00
C GLN A 407 33.96 0.91 -5.52
N LEU A 408 33.10 0.41 -4.65
CA LEU A 408 32.03 -0.52 -5.02
C LEU A 408 30.98 0.21 -5.89
N GLU A 409 30.58 -0.41 -6.98
CA GLU A 409 29.62 0.17 -7.93
C GLU A 409 28.57 -0.87 -8.33
N THR A 410 27.31 -0.43 -8.46
CA THR A 410 26.21 -1.29 -8.94
C THR A 410 26.44 -1.75 -10.37
N SER A 411 26.44 -3.04 -10.59
CA SER A 411 26.57 -3.62 -11.93
C SER A 411 25.32 -3.36 -12.78
N LEU A 412 25.46 -2.70 -13.92
CA LEU A 412 24.35 -2.53 -14.88
C LEU A 412 23.86 -3.88 -15.41
N LEU A 413 24.79 -4.83 -15.66
CA LEU A 413 24.44 -6.19 -16.06
C LEU A 413 23.56 -6.87 -14.99
N GLY A 414 23.91 -6.72 -13.70
CA GLY A 414 23.10 -7.24 -12.59
C GLY A 414 21.68 -6.68 -12.60
N LEU A 415 21.54 -5.39 -12.83
CA LEU A 415 20.22 -4.74 -12.94
C LEU A 415 19.45 -5.20 -14.18
N GLN A 416 20.11 -5.39 -15.34
CA GLN A 416 19.47 -5.94 -16.54
C GLN A 416 19.01 -7.38 -16.34
N LEU A 417 19.78 -8.23 -15.62
CA LEU A 417 19.37 -9.60 -15.27
C LEU A 417 18.13 -9.59 -14.36
N LEU A 418 18.06 -8.67 -13.40
CA LEU A 418 16.83 -8.48 -12.59
C LEU A 418 15.64 -8.03 -13.47
N GLY A 419 15.87 -7.19 -14.48
CA GLY A 419 14.85 -6.84 -15.47
C GLY A 419 14.37 -8.07 -16.26
N GLY A 420 15.29 -8.94 -16.71
CA GLY A 420 14.96 -10.22 -17.36
C GLY A 420 14.15 -11.15 -16.45
N PHE A 421 14.55 -11.28 -15.19
CA PHE A 421 13.78 -12.00 -14.16
C PHE A 421 12.37 -11.43 -14.02
N THR A 422 12.24 -10.09 -13.95
CA THR A 422 10.94 -9.42 -13.90
C THR A 422 10.07 -9.79 -15.09
N CYS A 423 10.59 -9.82 -16.31
CA CYS A 423 9.85 -10.23 -17.51
C CYS A 423 9.32 -11.67 -17.40
N ILE A 424 10.11 -12.61 -16.84
CA ILE A 424 9.67 -13.99 -16.60
C ILE A 424 8.51 -14.01 -15.60
N ILE A 425 8.62 -13.29 -14.48
CA ILE A 425 7.55 -13.20 -13.47
C ILE A 425 6.29 -12.59 -14.07
N VAL A 426 6.41 -11.55 -14.88
CA VAL A 426 5.28 -10.91 -15.56
C VAL A 426 4.61 -11.88 -16.56
N ALA A 427 5.35 -12.71 -17.25
CA ALA A 427 4.76 -13.74 -18.12
C ALA A 427 3.91 -14.75 -17.31
N LEU A 428 4.39 -15.19 -16.15
CA LEU A 428 3.61 -16.02 -15.23
C LEU A 428 2.38 -15.28 -14.69
N TRP A 429 2.53 -13.98 -14.43
CA TRP A 429 1.42 -13.13 -13.98
C TRP A 429 0.34 -13.00 -15.06
N PHE A 430 0.69 -12.80 -16.34
CA PHE A 430 -0.26 -12.84 -17.45
C PHE A 430 -1.05 -14.15 -17.51
N TYR A 431 -0.37 -15.28 -17.28
CA TYR A 431 -1.03 -16.59 -17.23
C TYR A 431 -2.08 -16.65 -16.09
N CYS A 432 -1.75 -16.14 -14.89
CA CYS A 432 -2.69 -16.07 -13.78
C CYS A 432 -3.90 -15.17 -14.10
N VAL A 433 -3.65 -14.00 -14.70
CA VAL A 433 -4.74 -13.08 -15.09
C VAL A 433 -5.68 -13.73 -16.12
N LYS A 434 -5.15 -14.50 -17.08
CA LYS A 434 -5.95 -15.26 -18.04
C LYS A 434 -6.87 -16.28 -17.36
N ILE A 435 -6.32 -17.07 -16.40
CA ILE A 435 -7.12 -18.06 -15.65
C ILE A 435 -8.22 -17.36 -14.85
N VAL A 436 -7.87 -16.28 -14.15
CA VAL A 436 -8.83 -15.53 -13.32
C VAL A 436 -9.92 -14.93 -14.19
N GLY A 437 -9.58 -14.30 -15.32
CA GLY A 437 -10.56 -13.69 -16.22
C GLY A 437 -11.60 -14.68 -16.74
N GLN A 438 -11.15 -15.87 -17.17
CA GLN A 438 -12.05 -16.92 -17.67
C GLN A 438 -12.99 -17.46 -16.59
N LYS A 439 -12.46 -17.70 -15.37
CA LYS A 439 -13.25 -18.26 -14.27
C LYS A 439 -14.13 -17.23 -13.59
N PHE A 440 -13.73 -15.96 -13.53
CA PHE A 440 -14.53 -14.89 -12.97
C PHE A 440 -15.86 -14.74 -13.71
N GLU A 441 -15.84 -14.71 -15.05
CA GLU A 441 -17.04 -14.59 -15.88
C GLU A 441 -18.00 -15.78 -15.66
N SER A 442 -17.48 -17.03 -15.53
CA SER A 442 -18.31 -18.20 -15.25
C SER A 442 -18.94 -18.15 -13.86
N LEU A 443 -18.17 -17.79 -12.82
CA LEU A 443 -18.67 -17.69 -11.45
C LEU A 443 -19.71 -16.57 -11.27
N GLU A 444 -19.53 -15.44 -11.96
CA GLU A 444 -20.48 -14.33 -11.94
C GLU A 444 -21.82 -14.73 -12.60
N CYS A 445 -21.75 -15.46 -13.71
CA CYS A 445 -22.93 -15.98 -14.40
C CYS A 445 -23.69 -16.98 -13.52
N GLU A 446 -23.00 -17.92 -12.87
CA GLU A 446 -23.60 -18.88 -11.93
C GLU A 446 -24.29 -18.18 -10.75
N GLN A 447 -23.67 -17.16 -10.17
CA GLN A 447 -24.27 -16.38 -9.09
C GLN A 447 -25.52 -15.62 -9.52
N GLN A 448 -25.51 -15.03 -10.72
CA GLN A 448 -26.66 -14.32 -11.25
C GLN A 448 -27.84 -15.30 -11.49
N GLN A 449 -27.57 -16.47 -12.05
CA GLN A 449 -28.58 -17.51 -12.24
C GLN A 449 -29.17 -17.99 -10.91
N ALA A 450 -28.31 -18.30 -9.92
CA ALA A 450 -28.75 -18.71 -8.59
C ALA A 450 -29.63 -17.64 -7.90
N THR A 451 -29.25 -16.37 -8.04
CA THR A 451 -30.03 -15.26 -7.49
C THR A 451 -31.36 -15.09 -8.18
N THR A 452 -31.43 -15.26 -9.51
CA THR A 452 -32.66 -15.17 -10.28
C THR A 452 -33.64 -16.32 -9.91
N ILE A 453 -33.10 -17.53 -9.76
CA ILE A 453 -33.91 -18.71 -9.33
C ILE A 453 -34.46 -18.50 -7.91
N ALA A 454 -33.63 -18.01 -6.99
CA ALA A 454 -34.04 -17.73 -5.60
C ALA A 454 -35.14 -16.64 -5.52
N LEU A 455 -35.05 -15.61 -6.36
CA LEU A 455 -36.06 -14.55 -6.45
C LEU A 455 -37.37 -15.09 -7.05
N ALA A 456 -37.30 -15.93 -8.08
CA ALA A 456 -38.50 -16.58 -8.68
C ALA A 456 -39.21 -17.48 -7.67
N GLN A 457 -38.46 -18.31 -6.92
CA GLN A 457 -39.03 -19.16 -5.87
C GLN A 457 -39.63 -18.36 -4.70
N ALA A 458 -39.04 -17.20 -4.34
CA ALA A 458 -39.60 -16.32 -3.32
C ALA A 458 -40.91 -15.63 -3.76
N GLN A 459 -41.08 -15.42 -5.05
CA GLN A 459 -42.31 -14.85 -5.62
C GLN A 459 -43.43 -15.90 -5.79
N GLU A 460 -43.09 -17.20 -5.91
CA GLU A 460 -44.03 -18.30 -6.03
C GLU A 460 -44.57 -18.82 -4.67
N GLN A 461 -43.98 -18.39 -3.52
CA GLN A 461 -44.56 -18.70 -2.22
C GLN A 461 -45.77 -17.78 -1.97
N PRO A 462 -47.02 -18.25 -2.07
CA PRO A 462 -48.19 -17.44 -1.75
C PRO A 462 -48.13 -17.09 -0.27
N SER A 463 -48.48 -15.85 0.06
CA SER A 463 -48.70 -15.37 1.42
C SER A 463 -49.72 -16.30 2.14
N ALA A 464 -49.20 -17.39 2.69
CA ALA A 464 -50.00 -18.25 3.55
C ALA A 464 -50.12 -17.56 4.91
N GLY A 465 -51.31 -17.05 5.18
CA GLY A 465 -51.83 -16.92 6.51
C GLY A 465 -51.87 -15.54 7.13
N THR A 466 -52.89 -14.77 6.81
CA THR A 466 -53.64 -14.00 7.79
C THR A 466 -55.11 -14.35 7.65
N THR A 467 -55.52 -15.37 8.36
CA THR A 467 -56.90 -15.54 8.81
C THR A 467 -56.90 -15.48 10.33
#